data_d3deb28e6fccd2cda85eca4014aa4883
#
_entry.id   d3deb28e6fccd2cda85eca4014aa4883
#
_cell.length_a   1.000
_cell.length_b   1.000
_cell.length_c   1.000
_cell.angle_alpha   90.00
_cell.angle_beta   90.00
_cell.angle_gamma   90.00
#
_symmetry.space_group_name_H-M   'P 1'
#
loop_
_entity.id
_entity.type
_entity.pdbx_description
1 polymer ?
#
loop_
_entity_poly.entity_id
_entity_poly.type
_entity_poly.pdbx_seq_one_letter_code
_entity_poly.pdbx_strand_id
1 'polypeptide(L)'
;MSDLKRFPIKYIRDFIKKDYKTREDCYICSSKTKLELHHLYSVSELFGKWCDKNSIKDVTSVEKIKELRVIFAKECEDDLSHKNLFTLCSTHHKQLHSLYGQTYSNHLAPKIKNWLDIQRTKNGR
;
A
#
# COMPACT_ATOMS: atom_id res chain seq x y z
N MET A 1 2.60 -11.13 17.90
CA MET A 1 2.96 -9.72 17.76
C MET A 1 4.45 -9.59 17.52
N SER A 2 4.85 -8.78 16.56
CA SER A 2 6.25 -8.62 16.22
C SER A 2 6.97 -7.71 17.22
N ASP A 3 8.17 -8.11 17.63
CA ASP A 3 9.02 -7.29 18.49
C ASP A 3 9.91 -6.34 17.69
N LEU A 4 9.59 -6.16 16.40
CA LEU A 4 10.38 -5.36 15.49
C LEU A 4 10.39 -3.89 15.90
N LYS A 5 11.59 -3.36 16.12
CA LYS A 5 11.82 -1.93 16.32
C LYS A 5 12.26 -1.33 14.99
N ARG A 6 11.63 -0.25 14.55
CA ARG A 6 11.93 0.34 13.25
C ARG A 6 11.61 1.82 13.19
N PHE A 7 12.21 2.51 12.22
CA PHE A 7 11.82 3.86 11.85
C PHE A 7 10.41 3.88 11.26
N PRO A 8 9.77 5.07 11.19
CA PRO A 8 8.46 5.18 10.55
C PRO A 8 8.46 4.59 9.16
N ILE A 9 7.37 3.91 8.81
CA ILE A 9 7.23 3.19 7.54
C ILE A 9 7.35 4.12 6.32
N LYS A 10 7.21 5.42 6.49
CA LYS A 10 7.31 6.37 5.39
C LYS A 10 8.63 6.27 4.61
N TYR A 11 9.73 5.90 5.26
CA TYR A 11 11.03 5.72 4.60
C TYR A 11 10.96 4.62 3.54
N ILE A 12 10.12 3.63 3.78
CA ILE A 12 9.95 2.50 2.87
C ILE A 12 8.88 2.82 1.83
N ARG A 13 7.74 3.38 2.25
CA ARG A 13 6.67 3.76 1.33
C ARG A 13 7.14 4.77 0.29
N ASP A 14 7.88 5.78 0.71
CA ASP A 14 8.38 6.81 -0.21
C ASP A 14 9.35 6.21 -1.23
N PHE A 15 10.18 5.27 -0.81
CA PHE A 15 11.08 4.57 -1.72
C PHE A 15 10.31 3.74 -2.76
N ILE A 16 9.29 3.00 -2.32
CA ILE A 16 8.51 2.12 -3.18
C ILE A 16 7.73 2.91 -4.23
N LYS A 17 7.14 4.05 -3.85
CA LYS A 17 6.30 4.83 -4.76
C LYS A 17 7.03 5.90 -5.55
N LYS A 18 8.35 6.04 -5.40
CA LYS A 18 9.10 7.13 -6.02
C LYS A 18 8.95 7.24 -7.54
N ASP A 19 8.77 6.10 -8.22
CA ASP A 19 8.63 6.06 -9.67
C ASP A 19 7.16 5.95 -10.10
N TYR A 20 6.23 5.96 -9.16
CA TYR A 20 4.82 5.86 -9.47
C TYR A 20 4.24 7.24 -9.78
N LYS A 21 3.55 7.33 -10.91
CA LYS A 21 2.83 8.55 -11.27
C LYS A 21 1.37 8.37 -10.92
N THR A 22 0.86 9.23 -10.04
CA THR A 22 -0.55 9.25 -9.68
C THR A 22 -1.36 9.52 -10.96
N ARG A 23 -2.40 8.75 -11.17
CA ARG A 23 -3.27 8.94 -12.33
C ARG A 23 -4.04 10.26 -12.19
N GLU A 24 -4.52 10.76 -13.32
CA GLU A 24 -5.23 12.06 -13.36
C GLU A 24 -6.69 11.96 -12.92
N ASP A 25 -7.21 10.74 -12.71
CA ASP A 25 -8.60 10.53 -12.33
C ASP A 25 -8.77 9.37 -11.35
N CYS A 26 -9.90 9.40 -10.64
CA CYS A 26 -10.26 8.32 -9.74
C CYS A 26 -10.52 7.02 -10.50
N TYR A 27 -9.97 5.92 -10.01
CA TYR A 27 -10.16 4.59 -10.59
C TYR A 27 -11.64 4.22 -10.68
N ILE A 28 -12.46 4.65 -9.72
CA ILE A 28 -13.87 4.29 -9.64
C ILE A 28 -14.75 5.23 -10.47
N CYS A 29 -14.67 6.54 -10.24
CA CYS A 29 -15.67 7.48 -10.76
C CYS A 29 -15.13 8.53 -11.74
N SER A 30 -13.88 8.48 -12.08
CA SER A 30 -13.23 9.44 -13.00
C SER A 30 -13.10 10.86 -12.46
N SER A 31 -13.42 11.12 -11.20
CA SER A 31 -13.23 12.44 -10.59
C SER A 31 -11.77 12.87 -10.71
N LYS A 32 -11.54 14.14 -10.99
CA LYS A 32 -10.19 14.71 -11.13
C LYS A 32 -9.78 15.54 -9.93
N THR A 33 -10.60 15.56 -8.88
CA THR A 33 -10.35 16.39 -7.70
C THR A 33 -10.11 15.53 -6.47
N LYS A 34 -9.27 16.04 -5.55
CA LYS A 34 -8.98 15.40 -4.27
C LYS A 34 -8.55 13.95 -4.44
N LEU A 35 -7.60 13.73 -5.33
CA LEU A 35 -7.10 12.37 -5.61
C LEU A 35 -6.06 11.97 -4.57
N GLU A 36 -6.16 10.71 -4.12
CA GLU A 36 -5.28 10.13 -3.11
C GLU A 36 -4.77 8.78 -3.60
N LEU A 37 -3.55 8.42 -3.19
CA LEU A 37 -2.97 7.14 -3.55
C LEU A 37 -3.34 6.10 -2.51
N HIS A 38 -3.87 4.96 -2.97
CA HIS A 38 -4.20 3.82 -2.11
C HIS A 38 -3.28 2.64 -2.43
N HIS A 39 -2.61 2.12 -1.40
CA HIS A 39 -1.85 0.88 -1.50
C HIS A 39 -2.77 -0.27 -1.15
N LEU A 40 -3.01 -1.19 -2.11
CA LEU A 40 -3.89 -2.34 -1.87
C LEU A 40 -3.34 -3.22 -0.75
N TYR A 41 -2.01 -3.49 -0.77
CA TYR A 41 -1.34 -4.21 0.30
C TYR A 41 -0.65 -3.24 1.24
N SER A 42 -0.86 -3.40 2.54
CA SER A 42 -0.20 -2.57 3.54
C SER A 42 1.32 -2.80 3.51
N VAL A 43 2.07 -1.76 3.21
CA VAL A 43 3.54 -1.82 3.20
C VAL A 43 4.05 -2.16 4.60
N SER A 44 3.42 -1.59 5.63
CA SER A 44 3.81 -1.85 7.02
C SER A 44 3.66 -3.33 7.39
N GLU A 45 2.54 -3.95 7.02
CA GLU A 45 2.30 -5.37 7.31
C GLU A 45 3.28 -6.26 6.51
N LEU A 46 3.49 -5.95 5.23
CA LEU A 46 4.42 -6.71 4.40
C LEU A 46 5.84 -6.63 4.96
N PHE A 47 6.29 -5.44 5.34
CA PHE A 47 7.63 -5.25 5.87
C PHE A 47 7.81 -5.98 7.21
N GLY A 48 6.80 -5.90 8.09
CA GLY A 48 6.84 -6.61 9.37
C GLY A 48 6.99 -8.12 9.18
N LYS A 49 6.19 -8.70 8.29
CA LYS A 49 6.26 -10.15 8.00
C LYS A 49 7.59 -10.53 7.36
N TRP A 50 8.10 -9.69 6.44
CA TRP A 50 9.38 -9.92 5.81
C TRP A 50 10.52 -9.90 6.83
N CYS A 51 10.50 -8.95 7.76
CA CYS A 51 11.50 -8.88 8.82
C CYS A 51 11.44 -10.11 9.73
N ASP A 52 10.24 -10.56 10.10
CA ASP A 52 10.08 -11.75 10.94
C ASP A 52 10.64 -12.99 10.22
N LYS A 53 10.35 -13.13 8.93
CA LYS A 53 10.84 -14.25 8.12
C LYS A 53 12.37 -14.27 8.05
N ASN A 54 13.00 -13.09 8.02
CA ASN A 54 14.45 -12.96 7.89
C ASN A 54 15.14 -12.74 9.23
N SER A 55 14.42 -12.90 10.35
CA SER A 55 14.97 -12.75 11.70
C SER A 55 15.55 -11.37 11.98
N ILE A 56 14.97 -10.35 11.38
CA ILE A 56 15.39 -8.95 11.57
C ILE A 56 14.54 -8.37 12.69
N LYS A 57 15.18 -7.94 13.78
CA LYS A 57 14.49 -7.45 14.99
C LYS A 57 14.64 -5.95 15.23
N ASP A 58 15.64 -5.33 14.62
CA ASP A 58 15.95 -3.92 14.87
C ASP A 58 16.27 -3.19 13.56
N VAL A 59 15.47 -2.20 13.21
CA VAL A 59 15.64 -1.37 12.02
C VAL A 59 15.51 0.09 12.48
N THR A 60 16.35 0.48 13.45
CA THR A 60 16.28 1.82 14.05
C THR A 60 17.30 2.80 13.51
N SER A 61 18.27 2.36 12.68
CA SER A 61 19.20 3.29 12.03
C SER A 61 18.74 3.60 10.61
N VAL A 62 19.00 4.83 10.17
CA VAL A 62 18.66 5.28 8.82
C VAL A 62 19.43 4.45 7.78
N GLU A 63 20.70 4.17 8.04
CA GLU A 63 21.52 3.35 7.15
C GLU A 63 20.92 1.96 6.97
N LYS A 64 20.49 1.35 8.07
CA LYS A 64 19.91 0.01 8.03
C LYS A 64 18.60 -0.03 7.22
N ILE A 65 17.72 0.95 7.44
CA ILE A 65 16.43 0.98 6.72
C ILE A 65 16.65 1.25 5.22
N LYS A 66 17.63 2.08 4.86
CA LYS A 66 17.95 2.35 3.47
C LYS A 66 18.52 1.12 2.75
N GLU A 67 19.29 0.32 3.47
CA GLU A 67 19.82 -0.95 2.95
C GLU A 67 18.69 -1.97 2.76
N LEU A 68 17.89 -2.17 3.80
CA LEU A 68 16.85 -3.19 3.80
C LEU A 68 15.70 -2.90 2.84
N ARG A 69 15.33 -1.63 2.63
CA ARG A 69 14.20 -1.31 1.75
C ARG A 69 14.44 -1.73 0.30
N VAL A 70 15.70 -1.71 -0.14
CA VAL A 70 16.06 -2.14 -1.50
C VAL A 70 15.84 -3.64 -1.66
N ILE A 71 16.29 -4.42 -0.67
CA ILE A 71 16.15 -5.88 -0.67
C ILE A 71 14.67 -6.26 -0.54
N PHE A 72 13.98 -5.63 0.41
CA PHE A 72 12.55 -5.85 0.64
C PHE A 72 11.72 -5.56 -0.61
N ALA A 73 11.95 -4.42 -1.24
CA ALA A 73 11.19 -4.03 -2.44
C ALA A 73 11.37 -5.04 -3.57
N LYS A 74 12.57 -5.60 -3.71
CA LYS A 74 12.84 -6.59 -4.75
C LYS A 74 12.18 -7.94 -4.41
N GLU A 75 12.30 -8.39 -3.17
CA GLU A 75 11.75 -9.68 -2.77
C GLU A 75 10.21 -9.70 -2.72
N CYS A 76 9.60 -8.54 -2.46
CA CYS A 76 8.14 -8.40 -2.40
C CYS A 76 7.60 -7.62 -3.61
N GLU A 77 8.30 -7.64 -4.74
CA GLU A 77 7.95 -6.79 -5.89
C GLU A 77 6.55 -7.05 -6.44
N ASP A 78 6.05 -8.29 -6.38
CA ASP A 78 4.71 -8.59 -6.86
C ASP A 78 3.63 -7.89 -6.05
N ASP A 79 3.71 -7.97 -4.71
CA ASP A 79 2.73 -7.34 -3.83
C ASP A 79 2.86 -5.81 -3.84
N LEU A 80 4.08 -5.32 -4.06
CA LEU A 80 4.37 -3.88 -4.09
C LEU A 80 4.27 -3.29 -5.49
N SER A 81 3.90 -4.09 -6.48
CA SER A 81 3.78 -3.66 -7.88
C SER A 81 2.80 -2.50 -8.02
N HIS A 82 3.05 -1.63 -9.00
CA HIS A 82 2.17 -0.51 -9.31
C HIS A 82 0.76 -0.95 -9.70
N LYS A 83 0.57 -2.21 -10.12
CA LYS A 83 -0.77 -2.77 -10.38
C LYS A 83 -1.62 -2.83 -9.11
N ASN A 84 -1.01 -2.78 -7.93
CA ASN A 84 -1.67 -2.79 -6.64
C ASN A 84 -1.76 -1.39 -6.02
N LEU A 85 -1.49 -0.35 -6.82
CA LEU A 85 -1.63 1.03 -6.41
C LEU A 85 -2.81 1.64 -7.16
N PHE A 86 -3.71 2.29 -6.41
CA PHE A 86 -4.92 2.85 -6.99
C PHE A 86 -5.04 4.33 -6.65
N THR A 87 -5.39 5.14 -7.65
CA THR A 87 -5.73 6.55 -7.43
C THR A 87 -7.22 6.61 -7.17
N LEU A 88 -7.62 7.13 -6.02
CA LEU A 88 -9.01 7.25 -5.62
C LEU A 88 -9.31 8.68 -5.19
N CYS A 89 -10.51 9.18 -5.50
CA CYS A 89 -10.95 10.45 -4.93
C CYS A 89 -11.19 10.25 -3.42
N SER A 90 -11.14 11.35 -2.65
CA SER A 90 -11.25 11.24 -1.20
C SER A 90 -12.55 10.58 -0.76
N THR A 91 -13.65 10.80 -1.48
CA THR A 91 -14.95 10.19 -1.17
C THR A 91 -14.90 8.67 -1.24
N HIS A 92 -14.38 8.12 -2.35
CA HIS A 92 -14.29 6.67 -2.51
C HIS A 92 -13.21 6.04 -1.64
N HIS A 93 -12.11 6.76 -1.40
CA HIS A 93 -11.05 6.28 -0.49
C HIS A 93 -11.58 6.17 0.94
N LYS A 94 -12.35 7.17 1.40
CA LYS A 94 -13.01 7.11 2.71
C LYS A 94 -14.02 5.98 2.80
N GLN A 95 -14.79 5.75 1.73
CA GLN A 95 -15.76 4.67 1.68
C GLN A 95 -15.08 3.31 1.83
N LEU A 96 -13.96 3.11 1.13
CA LEU A 96 -13.17 1.88 1.21
C LEU A 96 -12.75 1.62 2.67
N HIS A 97 -12.17 2.61 3.33
CA HIS A 97 -11.71 2.46 4.70
C HIS A 97 -12.87 2.35 5.70
N SER A 98 -14.04 2.92 5.38
CA SER A 98 -15.25 2.75 6.19
C SER A 98 -15.73 1.30 6.17
N LEU A 99 -15.61 0.64 5.02
CA LEU A 99 -16.07 -0.76 4.85
C LEU A 99 -15.07 -1.78 5.41
N TYR A 100 -13.78 -1.55 5.23
CA TYR A 100 -12.75 -2.56 5.52
C TYR A 100 -11.83 -2.18 6.67
N GLY A 101 -11.96 -0.98 7.20
CA GLY A 101 -11.12 -0.49 8.31
C GLY A 101 -9.96 0.37 7.81
N GLN A 102 -9.46 1.20 8.71
CA GLN A 102 -8.34 2.12 8.41
C GLN A 102 -7.06 1.35 8.11
N THR A 103 -6.83 0.25 8.84
CA THR A 103 -5.65 -0.60 8.68
C THR A 103 -6.11 -2.05 8.53
N TYR A 104 -6.68 -2.38 7.37
CA TYR A 104 -7.14 -3.75 7.12
C TYR A 104 -5.95 -4.69 6.91
N SER A 105 -6.15 -5.98 7.18
CA SER A 105 -5.12 -7.00 6.95
C SER A 105 -4.97 -7.31 5.46
N ASN A 106 -3.75 -7.62 5.04
CA ASN A 106 -3.45 -7.92 3.63
C ASN A 106 -4.21 -9.12 3.07
N HIS A 107 -4.73 -10.01 3.93
CA HIS A 107 -5.53 -11.12 3.43
C HIS A 107 -6.86 -10.65 2.82
N LEU A 108 -7.29 -9.41 3.10
CA LEU A 108 -8.47 -8.81 2.50
C LEU A 108 -8.21 -8.18 1.13
N ALA A 109 -6.95 -8.07 0.72
CA ALA A 109 -6.60 -7.38 -0.53
C ALA A 109 -7.35 -7.89 -1.76
N PRO A 110 -7.48 -9.22 -2.00
CA PRO A 110 -8.24 -9.69 -3.16
C PRO A 110 -9.73 -9.28 -3.10
N LYS A 111 -10.32 -9.28 -1.92
CA LYS A 111 -11.71 -8.87 -1.72
C LYS A 111 -11.88 -7.38 -1.99
N ILE A 112 -10.94 -6.57 -1.55
CA ILE A 112 -10.96 -5.13 -1.77
C ILE A 112 -10.76 -4.81 -3.25
N LYS A 113 -9.87 -5.51 -3.94
CA LYS A 113 -9.68 -5.35 -5.38
C LYS A 113 -10.98 -5.63 -6.12
N ASN A 114 -11.68 -6.69 -5.73
CA ASN A 114 -12.97 -7.03 -6.32
C ASN A 114 -14.00 -5.91 -6.08
N TRP A 115 -14.05 -5.36 -4.86
CA TRP A 115 -14.92 -4.23 -4.55
C TRP A 115 -14.62 -3.02 -5.44
N LEU A 116 -13.33 -2.70 -5.60
CA LEU A 116 -12.91 -1.59 -6.47
C LEU A 116 -13.41 -1.79 -7.90
N ASP A 117 -13.29 -2.99 -8.43
CA ASP A 117 -13.71 -3.30 -9.80
C ASP A 117 -15.24 -3.25 -9.94
N ILE A 118 -15.98 -3.72 -8.94
CA ILE A 118 -17.44 -3.65 -8.93
C ILE A 118 -17.88 -2.17 -8.91
N GLN A 119 -17.28 -1.37 -8.05
CA GLN A 119 -17.62 0.06 -7.99
C GLN A 119 -17.29 0.78 -9.29
N ARG A 120 -16.16 0.43 -9.91
CA ARG A 120 -15.77 0.98 -11.21
C ARG A 120 -16.83 0.66 -12.26
N THR A 121 -17.30 -0.57 -12.32
CA THR A 121 -18.36 -1.00 -13.25
C THR A 121 -19.67 -0.26 -12.98
N LYS A 122 -20.06 -0.10 -11.71
CA LYS A 122 -21.26 0.64 -11.34
C LYS A 122 -21.23 2.10 -11.78
N ASN A 123 -20.04 2.66 -11.94
CA ASN A 123 -19.84 4.02 -12.42
C ASN A 123 -19.62 4.10 -13.94
N GLY A 124 -19.91 3.02 -14.66
CA GLY A 124 -19.87 3.01 -16.12
C GLY A 124 -18.47 2.91 -16.71
N ARG A 125 -17.54 2.33 -15.98
CA ARG A 125 -16.14 2.26 -16.42
C ARG A 125 -15.62 0.86 -16.69
#